data_80df3cb9967476b3efe763b0dc25083e
#
_entry.id   80df3cb9967476b3efe763b0dc25083e
#
_cell.length_a   1.000
_cell.length_b   1.000
_cell.length_c   1.000
_cell.angle_alpha   90.00
_cell.angle_beta   90.00
_cell.angle_gamma   90.00
#
_symmetry.space_group_name_H-M   'P 1'
#
loop_
_entity.id
_entity.type
_entity.pdbx_description
1 polymer ?
#
loop_
_entity_poly.entity_id
_entity_poly.type
_entity_poly.pdbx_seq_one_letter_code
_entity_poly.pdbx_strand_id
1 'polypeptide(L)'
;SEALEEKIALADRFGLRLGFYPFNQDAYLSLVDLYFPEPLSTRFVDREELHRMAIQFATARGGRSGRVAQQFHRHYSEDRSGSRVGMQ
;
A
#
# COMPACT_ATOMS: atom_id res chain seq x y z
N SER A 1 -0.86 -9.47 -14.16
CA SER A 1 0.23 -9.72 -15.09
C SER A 1 1.55 -9.82 -14.35
N GLU A 2 2.53 -10.34 -15.02
CA GLU A 2 3.85 -10.51 -14.43
C GLU A 2 4.46 -9.18 -14.02
N ALA A 3 4.25 -8.15 -14.84
CA ALA A 3 4.83 -6.84 -14.56
C ALA A 3 4.24 -6.27 -13.26
N LEU A 4 2.93 -6.44 -13.08
CA LEU A 4 2.29 -5.97 -11.86
C LEU A 4 2.76 -6.74 -10.64
N GLU A 5 2.90 -8.05 -10.79
CA GLU A 5 3.36 -8.90 -9.71
C GLU A 5 4.79 -8.57 -9.33
N GLU A 6 5.61 -8.22 -10.32
CA GLU A 6 6.99 -7.85 -10.05
C GLU A 6 7.07 -6.55 -9.26
N LYS A 7 6.21 -5.60 -9.58
CA LYS A 7 6.20 -4.33 -8.84
C LYS A 7 5.82 -4.55 -7.39
N ILE A 8 4.82 -5.39 -7.16
CA ILE A 8 4.38 -5.68 -5.80
C ILE A 8 5.46 -6.45 -5.04
N ALA A 9 6.11 -7.39 -5.70
CA ALA A 9 7.19 -8.14 -5.07
C ALA A 9 8.37 -7.23 -4.71
N LEU A 10 8.66 -6.27 -5.58
CA LEU A 10 9.72 -5.31 -5.31
C LEU A 10 9.37 -4.44 -4.11
N ALA A 11 8.12 -4.01 -4.06
CA ALA A 11 7.64 -3.20 -2.93
C ALA A 11 7.75 -3.99 -1.63
N ASP A 12 7.38 -5.27 -1.64
CA ASP A 12 7.48 -6.11 -0.45
C ASP A 12 8.92 -6.25 0.00
N ARG A 13 9.83 -6.37 -0.95
CA ARG A 13 11.23 -6.49 -0.61
C ARG A 13 11.72 -5.22 0.07
N PHE A 14 11.33 -4.06 -0.45
CA PHE A 14 11.69 -2.80 0.19
C PHE A 14 11.05 -2.68 1.56
N GLY A 15 9.80 -3.08 1.70
CA GLY A 15 9.12 -3.03 2.98
C GLY A 15 9.81 -3.87 4.03
N LEU A 16 10.25 -5.07 3.65
CA LEU A 16 10.95 -5.93 4.59
C LEU A 16 12.31 -5.35 4.95
N ARG A 17 13.05 -4.88 3.96
CA ARG A 17 14.40 -4.38 4.17
C ARG A 17 14.40 -3.11 5.02
N LEU A 18 13.50 -2.19 4.71
CA LEU A 18 13.48 -0.90 5.40
C LEU A 18 12.71 -0.96 6.71
N GLY A 19 11.80 -1.91 6.85
CA GLY A 19 11.08 -2.12 8.09
C GLY A 19 10.38 -0.86 8.55
N PHE A 20 10.59 -0.49 9.80
CA PHE A 20 9.99 0.70 10.39
C PHE A 20 10.91 1.92 10.35
N TYR A 21 12.01 1.84 9.62
CA TYR A 21 12.86 3.00 9.44
C TYR A 21 12.03 4.12 8.81
N PRO A 22 12.00 5.32 9.41
CA PRO A 22 11.13 6.39 8.90
C PRO A 22 11.67 6.96 7.60
N PHE A 23 10.75 7.31 6.71
CA PHE A 23 11.13 8.00 5.49
C PHE A 23 10.17 9.15 5.22
N ASN A 24 10.57 10.03 4.29
CA ASN A 24 9.77 11.20 4.01
C ASN A 24 8.53 10.79 3.22
N GLN A 25 7.62 11.74 3.05
CA GLN A 25 6.35 11.47 2.42
C GLN A 25 6.51 11.02 0.97
N ASP A 26 7.44 11.64 0.23
CA ASP A 26 7.62 11.27 -1.17
C ASP A 26 8.09 9.83 -1.31
N ALA A 27 9.01 9.41 -0.47
CA ALA A 27 9.50 8.04 -0.51
C ALA A 27 8.39 7.06 -0.14
N TYR A 28 7.60 7.41 0.86
CA TYR A 28 6.49 6.58 1.28
C TYR A 28 5.47 6.42 0.16
N LEU A 29 5.10 7.53 -0.48
CA LEU A 29 4.12 7.47 -1.55
C LEU A 29 4.65 6.75 -2.79
N SER A 30 5.94 6.87 -3.05
CA SER A 30 6.54 6.11 -4.15
C SER A 30 6.42 4.61 -3.90
N LEU A 31 6.64 4.19 -2.67
CA LEU A 31 6.51 2.79 -2.34
C LEU A 31 5.04 2.34 -2.42
N VAL A 32 4.13 3.18 -1.94
CA VAL A 32 2.70 2.89 -2.07
C VAL A 32 2.32 2.72 -3.54
N ASP A 33 2.87 3.56 -4.42
CA ASP A 33 2.57 3.46 -5.84
C ASP A 33 3.02 2.13 -6.43
N LEU A 34 4.11 1.58 -5.93
CA LEU A 34 4.53 0.26 -6.37
C LEU A 34 3.54 -0.82 -5.97
N TYR A 35 2.92 -0.67 -4.81
CA TYR A 35 1.93 -1.61 -4.34
C TYR A 35 0.60 -1.50 -5.08
N PHE A 36 0.34 -0.36 -5.68
CA PHE A 36 -0.93 -0.11 -6.38
C PHE A 36 -0.67 0.38 -7.79
N PRO A 37 -0.12 -0.48 -8.64
CA PRO A 37 0.19 -0.07 -10.02
C PRO A 37 -1.10 0.16 -10.82
N GLU A 38 -0.94 0.86 -11.92
CA GLU A 38 -2.06 1.11 -12.81
C GLU A 38 -2.47 -0.16 -13.55
N PRO A 39 -3.74 -0.38 -13.83
CA PRO A 39 -4.85 0.49 -13.42
C PRO A 39 -5.20 0.28 -11.95
N LEU A 40 -5.68 1.33 -11.30
CA LEU A 40 -6.09 1.22 -9.92
C LEU A 40 -7.34 0.36 -9.81
N SER A 41 -7.50 -0.26 -8.67
CA SER A 41 -8.70 -1.03 -8.39
C SER A 41 -9.86 -0.07 -8.14
N THR A 42 -11.05 -0.63 -7.99
CA THR A 42 -12.21 0.18 -7.71
C THR A 42 -12.22 0.77 -6.30
N ARG A 43 -11.23 0.42 -5.50
CA ARG A 43 -11.12 0.94 -4.14
C ARG A 43 -10.83 2.42 -4.11
N PHE A 44 -10.15 2.92 -5.12
CA PHE A 44 -9.71 4.31 -5.13
C PHE A 44 -10.16 4.95 -6.43
N VAL A 45 -10.73 6.14 -6.31
CA VAL A 45 -11.19 6.89 -7.46
C VAL A 45 -10.01 7.24 -8.37
N ASP A 46 -8.93 7.70 -7.76
CA ASP A 46 -7.74 8.09 -8.50
C ASP A 46 -6.52 7.97 -7.59
N ARG A 47 -5.36 8.27 -8.16
CA ARG A 47 -4.11 8.15 -7.41
C ARG A 47 -4.02 9.15 -6.28
N GLU A 48 -4.65 10.29 -6.44
CA GLU A 48 -4.66 11.31 -5.40
C GLU A 48 -5.40 10.81 -4.17
N GLU A 49 -6.52 10.14 -4.36
CA GLU A 49 -7.23 9.56 -3.24
C GLU A 49 -6.43 8.46 -2.58
N LEU A 50 -5.78 7.62 -3.38
CA LEU A 50 -4.91 6.58 -2.84
C LEU A 50 -3.85 7.19 -1.92
N HIS A 51 -3.20 8.24 -2.38
CA HIS A 51 -2.14 8.88 -1.61
C HIS A 51 -2.69 9.47 -0.32
N ARG A 52 -3.85 10.12 -0.40
CA ARG A 52 -4.46 10.71 0.79
C ARG A 52 -4.75 9.65 1.83
N MET A 53 -5.30 8.53 1.39
CA MET A 53 -5.64 7.47 2.31
C MET A 53 -4.40 6.78 2.86
N ALA A 54 -3.37 6.65 2.05
CA ALA A 54 -2.11 6.08 2.51
C ALA A 54 -1.47 6.95 3.58
N ILE A 55 -1.54 8.26 3.41
CA ILE A 55 -0.99 9.19 4.41
C ILE A 55 -1.79 9.11 5.70
N GLN A 56 -3.12 9.06 5.60
CA GLN A 56 -3.95 8.91 6.78
C GLN A 56 -3.63 7.63 7.54
N PHE A 57 -3.42 6.56 6.80
CA PHE A 57 -3.08 5.28 7.40
C PHE A 57 -1.75 5.38 8.16
N ALA A 58 -0.75 6.00 7.53
CA ALA A 58 0.55 6.15 8.17
C ALA A 58 0.46 7.01 9.42
N THR A 59 -0.32 8.08 9.37
CA THR A 59 -0.50 8.93 10.52
C THR A 59 -1.10 8.14 11.68
N ALA A 60 -2.09 7.32 11.39
CA ALA A 60 -2.73 6.50 12.41
C ALA A 60 -1.78 5.47 12.99
N ARG A 61 -0.78 5.05 12.22
CA ARG A 61 0.18 4.05 12.68
C ARG A 61 1.42 4.68 13.30
N GLY A 62 1.51 5.99 13.32
CA GLY A 62 2.60 6.66 13.97
C GLY A 62 3.78 7.01 13.08
N GLY A 63 3.67 6.79 11.78
CA GLY A 63 4.77 7.20 10.91
C GLY A 63 4.74 6.53 9.55
N ARG A 64 5.61 7.03 8.69
CA ARG A 64 5.75 6.53 7.33
C ARG A 64 6.98 5.64 7.26
N SER A 65 6.79 4.42 6.80
CA SER A 65 7.89 3.47 6.71
C SER A 65 7.54 2.43 5.67
N GLY A 66 8.52 1.62 5.31
CA GLY A 66 8.29 0.52 4.38
C GLY A 66 7.29 -0.48 4.92
N ARG A 67 7.38 -0.75 6.20
CA ARG A 67 6.48 -1.72 6.81
C ARG A 67 5.05 -1.18 6.85
N VAL A 68 4.89 0.11 7.10
CA VAL A 68 3.56 0.71 7.11
C VAL A 68 2.96 0.71 5.72
N ALA A 69 3.75 0.97 4.68
CA ALA A 69 3.25 0.87 3.31
C ALA A 69 2.78 -0.55 3.01
N GLN A 70 3.52 -1.55 3.46
CA GLN A 70 3.15 -2.94 3.29
C GLN A 70 1.85 -3.24 4.02
N GLN A 71 1.69 -2.73 5.23
CA GLN A 71 0.48 -2.93 6.01
C GLN A 71 -0.72 -2.27 5.33
N PHE A 72 -0.51 -1.10 4.76
CA PHE A 72 -1.56 -0.42 4.02
C PHE A 72 -2.03 -1.27 2.84
N HIS A 73 -1.08 -1.80 2.09
CA HIS A 73 -1.42 -2.67 0.96
C HIS A 73 -2.19 -3.90 1.43
N ARG A 74 -1.73 -4.54 2.49
CA ARG A 74 -2.41 -5.72 3.01
C ARG A 74 -3.79 -5.41 3.51
N HIS A 75 -3.95 -4.27 4.16
CA HIS A 75 -5.25 -3.88 4.69
C HIS A 75 -6.30 -3.83 3.57
N TYR A 76 -5.95 -3.24 2.45
CA TYR A 76 -6.91 -3.13 1.36
C TYR A 76 -7.08 -4.41 0.58
N SER A 77 -6.04 -5.21 0.47
CA SER A 77 -6.15 -6.50 -0.19
C SER A 77 -6.98 -7.48 0.63
N GLU A 78 -6.68 -7.58 1.91
CA GLU A 78 -7.38 -8.50 2.79
C GLU A 78 -8.80 -8.07 3.03
N ASP A 79 -9.02 -6.77 3.13
CA ASP A 79 -10.33 -6.23 3.35
C ASP A 79 -11.25 -6.64 2.21
N ARG A 80 -10.76 -6.57 0.99
CA ARG A 80 -11.55 -6.96 -0.15
C ARG A 80 -11.90 -8.44 -0.10
N SER A 81 -10.92 -9.28 0.24
CA SER A 81 -11.15 -10.69 0.40
C SER A 81 -12.11 -10.98 1.54
N GLY A 82 -11.87 -10.32 2.67
CA GLY A 82 -12.68 -10.51 3.84
C GLY A 82 -14.11 -10.09 3.61
N SER A 83 -14.29 -9.04 2.84
CA SER A 83 -15.62 -8.55 2.54
C SER A 83 -16.44 -9.62 1.82
N ARG A 84 -15.84 -10.28 0.86
CA ARG A 84 -16.55 -11.33 0.14
C ARG A 84 -16.92 -12.48 1.05
N VAL A 85 -15.97 -12.88 1.87
CA VAL A 85 -16.22 -13.98 2.79
C VAL A 85 -17.22 -13.57 3.84
N GLY A 86 -17.09 -12.36 4.31
CA GLY A 86 -17.96 -11.88 5.37
C GLY A 86 -19.40 -11.79 4.96
N MET A 87 -19.66 -11.76 3.69
CA MET A 87 -21.01 -11.71 3.20
C MET A 87 -21.78 -12.99 3.49
N GLN A 88 -21.07 -14.01 3.81
CA GLN A 88 -21.72 -15.28 4.12
C GLN A 88 -22.38 -15.24 5.47
#